data_c5c9662e6b174bf631c93486b1b22537
#
_entry.id   c5c9662e6b174bf631c93486b1b22537
#
_cell.length_a   1.000
_cell.length_b   1.000
_cell.length_c   1.000
_cell.angle_alpha   90.00
_cell.angle_beta   90.00
_cell.angle_gamma   90.00
#
_symmetry.space_group_name_H-M   'P 1'
#
loop_
_entity.id
_entity.type
_entity.pdbx_description
1 polymer ?
#
loop_
_entity_poly.entity_id
_entity_poly.type
_entity_poly.pdbx_seq_one_letter_code
_entity_poly.pdbx_strand_id
1 'polypeptide(L)'
;SIPRYERDGDKKSQIISMPYTSNSFGTFYSLNKVNKDNPIVFVHGVGLNNEIWKPQIDFFKEYNTLTYDLLGHGKTPLNKSKVTFNDFSRQLLNLINELKFEKIHLVGFSLGALIVRDFAYKHNDKLCSLIIHGSIYKRTEDQKRVVINRLNVAKMNKPVSKRSALTRWLTEDYISKNPEIYKKIYAILENNNNKNFLKSYKLFIHYNDDDAIIK
;
A
#
# COMPACT_ATOMS: atom_id res chain seq x y z
N SER A 1 -50.83 3.30 -23.15
CA SER A 1 -49.84 4.24 -22.66
C SER A 1 -48.97 3.58 -21.58
N ILE A 2 -47.72 3.32 -21.92
CA ILE A 2 -46.70 2.74 -21.03
C ILE A 2 -46.01 3.89 -20.33
N PRO A 3 -45.86 3.90 -18.99
CA PRO A 3 -45.12 4.96 -18.31
C PRO A 3 -43.62 4.85 -18.64
N ARG A 4 -43.05 5.93 -19.13
CA ARG A 4 -41.59 6.08 -19.25
C ARG A 4 -41.00 6.20 -17.85
N TYR A 5 -40.17 5.25 -17.44
CA TYR A 5 -39.26 5.42 -16.34
C TYR A 5 -38.21 6.43 -16.74
N GLU A 6 -38.23 7.60 -16.16
CA GLU A 6 -37.11 8.54 -16.20
C GLU A 6 -35.93 7.89 -15.45
N ARG A 7 -34.83 7.69 -16.15
CA ARG A 7 -33.55 7.31 -15.54
C ARG A 7 -33.05 8.51 -14.76
N ASP A 8 -33.05 8.38 -13.48
CA ASP A 8 -32.47 9.34 -12.55
C ASP A 8 -30.98 9.55 -12.92
N GLY A 9 -30.62 10.83 -13.06
CA GLY A 9 -29.37 11.25 -13.69
C GLY A 9 -28.12 10.80 -12.97
N ASP A 10 -27.06 10.64 -13.74
CA ASP A 10 -25.68 10.42 -13.38
C ASP A 10 -25.27 11.16 -12.10
N LYS A 11 -25.30 10.47 -10.96
CA LYS A 11 -24.54 10.90 -9.79
C LYS A 11 -23.06 10.64 -10.11
N LYS A 12 -22.39 11.61 -10.74
CA LYS A 12 -20.94 11.66 -10.85
C LYS A 12 -20.37 11.49 -9.46
N SER A 13 -19.67 10.37 -9.22
CA SER A 13 -18.85 10.19 -8.04
C SER A 13 -17.90 11.38 -7.94
N GLN A 14 -18.08 12.23 -6.94
CA GLN A 14 -17.14 13.31 -6.67
C GLN A 14 -15.85 12.68 -6.15
N ILE A 15 -14.85 12.61 -7.00
CA ILE A 15 -13.46 12.37 -6.56
C ILE A 15 -13.05 13.62 -5.78
N ILE A 16 -13.17 13.57 -4.47
CA ILE A 16 -12.65 14.64 -3.60
C ILE A 16 -11.15 14.42 -3.51
N SER A 17 -10.41 15.00 -4.44
CA SER A 17 -8.95 15.02 -4.40
C SER A 17 -8.46 16.16 -3.52
N MET A 18 -8.45 15.97 -2.22
CA MET A 18 -7.48 16.65 -1.36
C MET A 18 -6.24 15.72 -1.33
N PRO A 19 -5.16 15.99 -2.09
CA PRO A 19 -4.12 14.99 -2.33
C PRO A 19 -3.24 14.73 -1.11
N TYR A 20 -3.30 15.58 -0.06
CA TYR A 20 -2.43 15.48 1.10
C TYR A 20 -3.18 15.70 2.40
N THR A 21 -2.78 14.95 3.46
CA THR A 21 -3.24 15.25 4.81
C THR A 21 -2.64 16.57 5.30
N SER A 22 -3.39 17.27 6.13
CA SER A 22 -2.96 18.54 6.76
C SER A 22 -2.02 18.33 7.95
N ASN A 23 -1.91 17.11 8.46
CA ASN A 23 -1.06 16.76 9.60
C ASN A 23 0.43 16.65 9.24
N SER A 24 1.27 16.45 10.25
CA SER A 24 2.74 16.41 10.10
C SER A 24 3.28 15.27 9.20
N PHE A 25 2.45 14.28 8.84
CA PHE A 25 2.85 13.21 7.93
C PHE A 25 2.83 13.65 6.46
N GLY A 26 1.97 14.62 6.09
CA GLY A 26 1.81 15.05 4.70
C GLY A 26 1.49 13.87 3.77
N THR A 27 0.62 12.96 4.22
CA THR A 27 0.30 11.73 3.48
C THR A 27 -0.44 12.04 2.20
N PHE A 28 0.10 11.63 1.07
CA PHE A 28 -0.61 11.65 -0.21
C PHE A 28 -1.59 10.48 -0.26
N TYR A 29 -2.83 10.74 -0.62
CA TYR A 29 -3.88 9.72 -0.71
C TYR A 29 -4.85 9.96 -1.86
N SER A 30 -5.60 8.93 -2.22
CA SER A 30 -6.72 8.97 -3.15
C SER A 30 -7.94 8.32 -2.51
N LEU A 31 -9.03 9.05 -2.47
CA LEU A 31 -10.30 8.61 -1.88
C LEU A 31 -11.39 8.58 -2.96
N ASN A 32 -11.99 7.42 -3.19
CA ASN A 32 -13.27 7.29 -3.87
C ASN A 32 -14.37 7.16 -2.82
N LYS A 33 -15.21 8.18 -2.67
CA LYS A 33 -16.31 8.19 -1.70
C LYS A 33 -17.63 8.22 -2.43
N VAL A 34 -18.37 7.11 -2.37
CA VAL A 34 -19.65 6.91 -3.09
C VAL A 34 -20.86 6.88 -2.15
N ASN A 35 -20.64 6.54 -0.88
CA ASN A 35 -21.71 6.41 0.12
C ASN A 35 -21.20 6.69 1.55
N LYS A 36 -21.95 6.29 2.58
CA LYS A 36 -21.61 6.44 4.01
C LYS A 36 -20.97 5.20 4.63
N ASP A 37 -20.78 4.12 3.86
CA ASP A 37 -20.23 2.87 4.37
C ASP A 37 -18.74 3.01 4.73
N ASN A 38 -18.24 2.06 5.51
CA ASN A 38 -16.84 2.00 5.88
C ASN A 38 -15.97 1.75 4.63
N PRO A 39 -14.86 2.48 4.44
CA PRO A 39 -14.03 2.33 3.25
C PRO A 39 -13.17 1.07 3.30
N ILE A 40 -12.82 0.58 2.11
CA ILE A 40 -11.74 -0.39 1.91
C ILE A 40 -10.44 0.42 1.76
N VAL A 41 -9.52 0.22 2.69
CA VAL A 41 -8.21 0.90 2.71
C VAL A 41 -7.13 -0.07 2.25
N PHE A 42 -6.36 0.33 1.23
CA PHE A 42 -5.32 -0.48 0.63
C PHE A 42 -3.93 0.06 0.96
N VAL A 43 -3.07 -0.82 1.50
CA VAL A 43 -1.70 -0.50 1.93
C VAL A 43 -0.70 -1.26 1.05
N HIS A 44 0.08 -0.51 0.27
CA HIS A 44 1.02 -1.07 -0.70
C HIS A 44 2.30 -1.65 -0.07
N GLY A 45 3.09 -2.35 -0.87
CA GLY A 45 4.36 -2.92 -0.48
C GLY A 45 5.55 -1.96 -0.64
N VAL A 46 6.72 -2.40 -0.18
CA VAL A 46 7.97 -1.63 -0.28
C VAL A 46 8.32 -1.34 -1.74
N GLY A 47 8.71 -0.10 -2.01
CA GLY A 47 9.09 0.35 -3.34
C GLY A 47 7.94 0.64 -4.30
N LEU A 48 6.70 0.44 -3.87
CA LEU A 48 5.50 0.74 -4.63
C LEU A 48 4.89 2.09 -4.21
N ASN A 49 3.72 2.40 -4.72
CA ASN A 49 2.91 3.55 -4.33
C ASN A 49 1.41 3.21 -4.47
N ASN A 50 0.54 4.16 -4.21
CA ASN A 50 -0.91 3.96 -4.25
C ASN A 50 -1.43 3.50 -5.63
N GLU A 51 -0.75 3.82 -6.72
CA GLU A 51 -1.19 3.50 -8.09
C GLU A 51 -1.19 1.98 -8.39
N ILE A 52 -0.48 1.17 -7.59
CA ILE A 52 -0.49 -0.28 -7.74
C ILE A 52 -1.89 -0.86 -7.57
N TRP A 53 -2.75 -0.17 -6.84
CA TRP A 53 -4.11 -0.60 -6.51
C TRP A 53 -5.16 -0.24 -7.57
N LYS A 54 -4.76 0.38 -8.69
CA LYS A 54 -5.69 0.79 -9.75
C LYS A 54 -6.65 -0.32 -10.19
N PRO A 55 -6.21 -1.58 -10.43
CA PRO A 55 -7.13 -2.66 -10.81
C PRO A 55 -8.19 -2.96 -9.74
N GLN A 56 -7.80 -2.91 -8.46
CA GLN A 56 -8.72 -3.14 -7.34
C GLN A 56 -9.69 -1.97 -7.20
N ILE A 57 -9.21 -0.74 -7.33
CA ILE A 57 -10.08 0.44 -7.29
C ILE A 57 -11.12 0.41 -8.40
N ASP A 58 -10.74 0.02 -9.61
CA ASP A 58 -11.67 -0.10 -10.75
C ASP A 58 -12.72 -1.19 -10.51
N PHE A 59 -12.32 -2.30 -9.88
CA PHE A 59 -13.24 -3.38 -9.52
C PHE A 59 -14.22 -2.95 -8.42
N PHE A 60 -13.73 -2.23 -7.39
CA PHE A 60 -14.51 -1.77 -6.25
C PHE A 60 -15.06 -0.35 -6.43
N LYS A 61 -15.30 0.12 -7.66
CA LYS A 61 -15.74 1.49 -7.95
C LYS A 61 -17.05 1.90 -7.28
N GLU A 62 -17.92 0.94 -6.96
CA GLU A 62 -19.20 1.16 -6.27
C GLU A 62 -19.06 1.22 -4.73
N TYR A 63 -17.84 1.03 -4.22
CA TYR A 63 -17.53 1.07 -2.79
C TYR A 63 -16.63 2.26 -2.46
N ASN A 64 -16.68 2.67 -1.19
CA ASN A 64 -15.68 3.63 -0.70
C ASN A 64 -14.31 2.96 -0.69
N THR A 65 -13.34 3.54 -1.35
CA THR A 65 -11.97 3.02 -1.39
C THR A 65 -10.97 4.13 -1.10
N LEU A 66 -9.96 3.80 -0.30
CA LEU A 66 -8.86 4.69 0.08
C LEU A 66 -7.54 4.01 -0.23
N THR A 67 -6.69 4.69 -0.99
CA THR A 67 -5.29 4.32 -1.20
C THR A 67 -4.41 5.48 -0.76
N TYR A 68 -3.19 5.18 -0.33
CA TYR A 68 -2.24 6.22 0.06
C TYR A 68 -0.81 5.76 -0.14
N ASP A 69 0.09 6.73 -0.21
CA ASP A 69 1.52 6.47 -0.28
C ASP A 69 2.11 6.35 1.12
N LEU A 70 2.81 5.26 1.39
CA LEU A 70 3.53 5.05 2.63
C LEU A 70 4.63 6.12 2.82
N LEU A 71 5.00 6.40 4.06
CA LEU A 71 6.12 7.29 4.38
C LEU A 71 7.36 6.96 3.54
N GLY A 72 7.89 7.95 2.84
CA GLY A 72 9.06 7.81 1.96
C GLY A 72 8.81 7.12 0.63
N HIS A 73 7.54 6.89 0.26
CA HIS A 73 7.13 6.32 -1.01
C HIS A 73 6.27 7.32 -1.80
N GLY A 74 6.31 7.20 -3.13
CA GLY A 74 5.50 8.04 -4.00
C GLY A 74 5.65 9.52 -3.69
N LYS A 75 4.55 10.17 -3.34
CA LYS A 75 4.49 11.60 -3.03
C LYS A 75 4.49 11.91 -1.51
N THR A 76 4.54 10.90 -0.65
CA THR A 76 4.59 11.08 0.80
C THR A 76 6.04 11.21 1.28
N PRO A 77 6.39 12.30 2.01
CA PRO A 77 7.75 12.51 2.49
C PRO A 77 8.14 11.55 3.62
N LEU A 78 9.43 11.44 3.88
CA LEU A 78 9.98 10.79 5.06
C LEU A 78 11.16 11.61 5.59
N ASN A 79 10.96 12.34 6.66
CA ASN A 79 11.94 13.24 7.26
C ASN A 79 12.67 12.62 8.47
N LYS A 80 12.71 11.27 8.56
CA LYS A 80 13.37 10.53 9.62
C LYS A 80 14.56 9.75 9.08
N SER A 81 15.59 9.57 9.91
CA SER A 81 16.76 8.72 9.58
C SER A 81 16.40 7.23 9.54
N LYS A 82 15.46 6.81 10.37
CA LYS A 82 14.92 5.44 10.43
C LYS A 82 13.39 5.49 10.43
N VAL A 83 12.77 4.44 9.93
CA VAL A 83 11.32 4.23 9.97
C VAL A 83 11.01 2.95 10.72
N THR A 84 9.91 2.93 11.46
CA THR A 84 9.42 1.78 12.23
C THR A 84 8.01 1.39 11.81
N PHE A 85 7.55 0.20 12.17
CA PHE A 85 6.16 -0.19 11.98
C PHE A 85 5.20 0.77 12.70
N ASN A 86 5.58 1.25 13.89
CA ASN A 86 4.79 2.24 14.61
C ASN A 86 4.63 3.56 13.86
N ASP A 87 5.64 4.01 13.11
CA ASP A 87 5.53 5.20 12.26
C ASP A 87 4.46 5.01 11.18
N PHE A 88 4.45 3.86 10.53
CA PHE A 88 3.45 3.53 9.51
C PHE A 88 2.04 3.34 10.10
N SER A 89 1.92 2.68 11.26
CA SER A 89 0.63 2.54 11.95
C SER A 89 0.06 3.90 12.36
N ARG A 90 0.91 4.80 12.85
CA ARG A 90 0.51 6.17 13.18
C ARG A 90 0.13 6.98 11.94
N GLN A 91 0.83 6.81 10.82
CA GLN A 91 0.46 7.41 9.55
C GLN A 91 -0.97 7.02 9.15
N LEU A 92 -1.27 5.71 9.17
CA LEU A 92 -2.61 5.21 8.83
C LEU A 92 -3.67 5.73 9.81
N LEU A 93 -3.40 5.67 11.12
CA LEU A 93 -4.33 6.17 12.13
C LEU A 93 -4.66 7.65 11.92
N ASN A 94 -3.64 8.48 11.67
CA ASN A 94 -3.84 9.89 11.40
C ASN A 94 -4.64 10.15 10.13
N LEU A 95 -4.38 9.37 9.06
CA LEU A 95 -5.11 9.48 7.79
C LEU A 95 -6.60 9.19 7.98
N ILE A 96 -6.96 8.06 8.60
CA ILE A 96 -8.37 7.69 8.79
C ILE A 96 -9.10 8.64 9.75
N ASN A 97 -8.41 9.15 10.78
CA ASN A 97 -8.98 10.13 11.72
C ASN A 97 -9.23 11.47 11.03
N GLU A 98 -8.31 11.96 10.19
CA GLU A 98 -8.48 13.21 9.44
C GLU A 98 -9.65 13.10 8.45
N LEU A 99 -9.83 11.92 7.82
CA LEU A 99 -10.94 11.62 6.94
C LEU A 99 -12.24 11.25 7.69
N LYS A 100 -12.21 11.23 9.02
CA LYS A 100 -13.35 10.94 9.91
C LYS A 100 -13.96 9.55 9.70
N PHE A 101 -13.13 8.56 9.40
CA PHE A 101 -13.57 7.16 9.36
C PHE A 101 -13.47 6.53 10.75
N GLU A 102 -14.58 6.05 11.27
CA GLU A 102 -14.63 5.37 12.57
C GLU A 102 -14.08 3.93 12.45
N LYS A 103 -14.47 3.23 11.39
CA LYS A 103 -14.03 1.87 11.07
C LYS A 103 -13.68 1.72 9.61
N ILE A 104 -12.82 0.76 9.31
CA ILE A 104 -12.33 0.47 7.96
C ILE A 104 -12.25 -1.03 7.69
N HIS A 105 -12.33 -1.42 6.42
CA HIS A 105 -11.85 -2.69 5.92
C HIS A 105 -10.40 -2.49 5.48
N LEU A 106 -9.46 -3.25 6.01
CA LEU A 106 -8.03 -3.00 5.82
C LEU A 106 -7.36 -4.11 5.03
N VAL A 107 -6.68 -3.74 3.95
CA VAL A 107 -5.96 -4.66 3.06
C VAL A 107 -4.50 -4.26 3.01
N GLY A 108 -3.58 -5.18 3.30
CA GLY A 108 -2.14 -4.95 3.21
C GLY A 108 -1.43 -5.96 2.32
N PHE A 109 -0.51 -5.47 1.49
CA PHE A 109 0.32 -6.28 0.60
C PHE A 109 1.80 -6.18 0.96
N SER A 110 2.48 -7.33 1.10
CA SER A 110 3.93 -7.43 1.35
C SER A 110 4.36 -6.65 2.62
N LEU A 111 5.19 -5.62 2.52
CA LEU A 111 5.48 -4.71 3.66
C LEU A 111 4.18 -4.13 4.23
N GLY A 112 3.25 -3.74 3.37
CA GLY A 112 1.92 -3.27 3.79
C GLY A 112 1.18 -4.29 4.63
N ALA A 113 1.34 -5.59 4.35
CA ALA A 113 0.76 -6.66 5.15
C ALA A 113 1.32 -6.70 6.59
N LEU A 114 2.60 -6.43 6.77
CA LEU A 114 3.22 -6.32 8.09
C LEU A 114 2.75 -5.06 8.84
N ILE A 115 2.59 -3.96 8.10
CA ILE A 115 2.07 -2.69 8.63
C ILE A 115 0.64 -2.85 9.13
N VAL A 116 -0.24 -3.47 8.34
CA VAL A 116 -1.64 -3.65 8.75
C VAL A 116 -1.79 -4.64 9.91
N ARG A 117 -0.87 -5.58 10.06
CA ARG A 117 -0.79 -6.45 11.25
C ARG A 117 -0.44 -5.64 12.50
N ASP A 118 0.58 -4.79 12.44
CA ASP A 118 0.96 -3.90 13.54
C ASP A 118 -0.19 -2.94 13.90
N PHE A 119 -0.86 -2.39 12.88
CA PHE A 119 -2.03 -1.55 13.08
C PHE A 119 -3.18 -2.31 13.74
N ALA A 120 -3.49 -3.53 13.29
CA ALA A 120 -4.56 -4.35 13.85
C ALA A 120 -4.29 -4.71 15.32
N TYR A 121 -3.06 -5.00 15.66
CA TYR A 121 -2.66 -5.26 17.04
C TYR A 121 -2.92 -4.06 17.97
N LYS A 122 -2.68 -2.85 17.48
CA LYS A 122 -2.79 -1.61 18.27
C LYS A 122 -4.18 -0.97 18.24
N HIS A 123 -4.91 -1.16 17.14
CA HIS A 123 -6.14 -0.42 16.80
C HIS A 123 -7.21 -1.34 16.22
N ASN A 124 -7.43 -2.51 16.82
CA ASN A 124 -8.43 -3.48 16.35
C ASN A 124 -9.87 -2.93 16.42
N ASP A 125 -10.13 -2.00 17.31
CA ASP A 125 -11.39 -1.26 17.42
C ASP A 125 -11.74 -0.47 16.15
N LYS A 126 -10.74 -0.12 15.34
CA LYS A 126 -10.89 0.58 14.05
C LYS A 126 -11.20 -0.34 12.87
N LEU A 127 -11.21 -1.66 13.06
CA LEU A 127 -11.34 -2.60 11.96
C LEU A 127 -12.72 -3.23 11.88
N CYS A 128 -13.28 -3.27 10.65
CA CYS A 128 -14.35 -4.16 10.25
C CYS A 128 -13.81 -5.52 9.81
N SER A 129 -12.73 -5.50 9.04
CA SER A 129 -12.04 -6.70 8.56
C SER A 129 -10.57 -6.41 8.25
N LEU A 130 -9.76 -7.47 8.21
CA LEU A 130 -8.34 -7.42 7.89
C LEU A 130 -8.01 -8.47 6.83
N ILE A 131 -7.37 -8.04 5.74
CA ILE A 131 -6.85 -8.91 4.68
C ILE A 131 -5.34 -8.73 4.60
N ILE A 132 -4.62 -9.84 4.77
CA ILE A 132 -3.16 -9.91 4.72
C ILE A 132 -2.77 -10.68 3.47
N HIS A 133 -2.12 -10.01 2.51
CA HIS A 133 -1.75 -10.58 1.23
C HIS A 133 -0.24 -10.57 1.03
N GLY A 134 0.33 -11.72 0.60
CA GLY A 134 1.76 -11.84 0.32
C GLY A 134 2.65 -11.53 1.52
N SER A 135 2.22 -11.91 2.73
CA SER A 135 2.92 -11.64 3.99
C SER A 135 3.93 -12.71 4.34
N ILE A 136 4.84 -12.33 5.22
CA ILE A 136 5.78 -13.23 5.88
C ILE A 136 5.18 -13.63 7.22
N TYR A 137 5.25 -14.94 7.52
CA TYR A 137 5.01 -15.43 8.88
C TYR A 137 6.35 -15.65 9.59
N LYS A 138 7.18 -16.53 9.08
CA LYS A 138 8.50 -16.82 9.65
C LYS A 138 9.50 -17.14 8.54
N ARG A 139 10.71 -16.57 8.63
CA ARG A 139 11.80 -16.89 7.71
C ARG A 139 12.72 -17.95 8.31
N THR A 140 13.08 -18.93 7.49
CA THR A 140 14.24 -19.80 7.79
C THR A 140 15.55 -19.01 7.69
N GLU A 141 16.64 -19.55 8.22
CA GLU A 141 17.95 -18.90 8.10
C GLU A 141 18.38 -18.72 6.64
N ASP A 142 18.04 -19.66 5.75
CA ASP A 142 18.29 -19.53 4.32
C ASP A 142 17.49 -18.40 3.68
N GLN A 143 16.22 -18.27 4.03
CA GLN A 143 15.38 -17.17 3.57
C GLN A 143 15.90 -15.82 4.07
N LYS A 144 16.38 -15.73 5.31
CA LYS A 144 17.02 -14.51 5.85
C LYS A 144 18.25 -14.14 5.03
N ARG A 145 19.13 -15.10 4.72
CA ARG A 145 20.31 -14.87 3.87
C ARG A 145 19.93 -14.36 2.48
N VAL A 146 18.93 -14.95 1.85
CA VAL A 146 18.43 -14.52 0.53
C VAL A 146 17.94 -13.07 0.54
N VAL A 147 17.14 -12.68 1.54
CA VAL A 147 16.62 -11.30 1.61
C VAL A 147 17.70 -10.27 1.95
N ILE A 148 18.70 -10.63 2.77
CA ILE A 148 19.87 -9.78 3.02
C ILE A 148 20.66 -9.53 1.72
N ASN A 149 20.88 -10.56 0.91
CA ASN A 149 21.51 -10.42 -0.40
C ASN A 149 20.71 -9.48 -1.32
N ARG A 150 19.40 -9.58 -1.32
CA ARG A 150 18.52 -8.66 -2.06
C ARG A 150 18.70 -7.22 -1.60
N LEU A 151 18.84 -6.97 -0.30
CA LEU A 151 19.13 -5.63 0.23
C LEU A 151 20.49 -5.11 -0.30
N ASN A 152 21.52 -5.94 -0.34
CA ASN A 152 22.82 -5.54 -0.87
C ASN A 152 22.74 -5.19 -2.36
N VAL A 153 22.00 -5.96 -3.15
CA VAL A 153 21.73 -5.65 -4.56
C VAL A 153 20.94 -4.34 -4.71
N ALA A 154 19.92 -4.14 -3.86
CA ALA A 154 19.10 -2.93 -3.89
C ALA A 154 19.90 -1.65 -3.55
N LYS A 155 20.91 -1.75 -2.67
CA LYS A 155 21.83 -0.63 -2.35
C LYS A 155 22.58 -0.13 -3.57
N MET A 156 22.83 -0.98 -4.57
CA MET A 156 23.51 -0.57 -5.81
C MET A 156 22.65 0.32 -6.71
N ASN A 157 21.34 0.37 -6.47
CA ASN A 157 20.35 1.13 -7.25
C ASN A 157 20.46 0.93 -8.77
N LYS A 158 20.75 -0.28 -9.22
CA LYS A 158 20.90 -0.62 -10.64
C LYS A 158 19.56 -1.10 -11.25
N PRO A 159 19.35 -0.90 -12.56
CA PRO A 159 18.14 -1.41 -13.25
C PRO A 159 17.93 -2.91 -13.07
N VAL A 160 19.01 -3.70 -12.95
CA VAL A 160 18.93 -5.15 -12.74
C VAL A 160 18.18 -5.53 -11.46
N SER A 161 18.31 -4.75 -10.37
CA SER A 161 17.59 -5.02 -9.11
C SER A 161 16.09 -4.83 -9.26
N LYS A 162 15.66 -3.84 -10.04
CA LYS A 162 14.26 -3.53 -10.31
C LYS A 162 13.63 -4.60 -11.21
N ARG A 163 14.31 -4.98 -12.30
CA ARG A 163 13.89 -6.10 -13.16
C ARG A 163 13.77 -7.41 -12.40
N SER A 164 14.76 -7.73 -11.56
CA SER A 164 14.73 -8.92 -10.71
C SER A 164 13.56 -8.92 -9.71
N ALA A 165 13.13 -7.77 -9.20
CA ALA A 165 11.91 -7.67 -8.38
C ALA A 165 10.66 -8.04 -9.21
N LEU A 166 10.52 -7.47 -10.39
CA LEU A 166 9.35 -7.70 -11.25
C LEU A 166 9.22 -9.16 -11.71
N THR A 167 10.33 -9.82 -12.08
CA THR A 167 10.33 -11.23 -12.48
C THR A 167 10.04 -12.20 -11.32
N ARG A 168 10.16 -11.76 -10.07
CA ARG A 168 9.68 -12.52 -8.90
C ARG A 168 8.18 -12.34 -8.66
N TRP A 169 7.59 -11.22 -9.07
CA TRP A 169 6.19 -10.90 -8.82
C TRP A 169 5.27 -11.30 -9.97
N LEU A 170 5.79 -11.26 -11.18
CA LEU A 170 5.03 -11.50 -12.41
C LEU A 170 5.68 -12.65 -13.20
N THR A 171 4.88 -13.57 -13.70
CA THR A 171 5.37 -14.63 -14.60
C THR A 171 5.74 -14.06 -15.97
N GLU A 172 6.63 -14.71 -16.68
CA GLU A 172 7.02 -14.31 -18.05
C GLU A 172 5.81 -14.29 -18.99
N ASP A 173 4.92 -15.28 -18.88
CA ASP A 173 3.68 -15.32 -19.65
C ASP A 173 2.78 -14.12 -19.37
N TYR A 174 2.65 -13.74 -18.10
CA TYR A 174 1.87 -12.55 -17.70
C TYR A 174 2.50 -11.27 -18.24
N ILE A 175 3.81 -11.12 -18.14
CA ILE A 175 4.55 -9.95 -18.64
C ILE A 175 4.38 -9.82 -20.16
N SER A 176 4.49 -10.92 -20.90
CA SER A 176 4.35 -10.92 -22.36
C SER A 176 2.95 -10.50 -22.82
N LYS A 177 1.93 -10.93 -22.07
CA LYS A 177 0.52 -10.58 -22.35
C LYS A 177 0.13 -9.18 -21.84
N ASN A 178 0.86 -8.62 -20.88
CA ASN A 178 0.53 -7.36 -20.22
C ASN A 178 1.76 -6.43 -20.09
N PRO A 179 2.41 -6.07 -21.22
CA PRO A 179 3.65 -5.29 -21.18
C PRO A 179 3.49 -3.90 -20.54
N GLU A 180 2.30 -3.30 -20.61
CA GLU A 180 2.02 -1.99 -20.03
C GLU A 180 2.00 -2.04 -18.50
N ILE A 181 1.54 -3.15 -17.91
CA ILE A 181 1.57 -3.35 -16.45
C ILE A 181 3.03 -3.45 -15.99
N TYR A 182 3.85 -4.21 -16.70
CA TYR A 182 5.28 -4.30 -16.41
C TYR A 182 5.96 -2.93 -16.44
N LYS A 183 5.76 -2.15 -17.53
CA LYS A 183 6.32 -0.81 -17.68
C LYS A 183 5.88 0.12 -16.55
N LYS A 184 4.60 0.08 -16.19
CA LYS A 184 4.03 0.90 -15.12
C LYS A 184 4.68 0.60 -13.77
N ILE A 185 4.77 -0.68 -13.38
CA ILE A 185 5.37 -1.07 -12.11
C ILE A 185 6.87 -0.77 -12.11
N TYR A 186 7.56 -0.99 -13.22
CA TYR A 186 8.97 -0.63 -13.36
C TYR A 186 9.20 0.87 -13.16
N ALA A 187 8.37 1.72 -13.76
CA ALA A 187 8.44 3.17 -13.59
C ALA A 187 8.20 3.59 -12.13
N ILE A 188 7.27 2.95 -11.42
CA ILE A 188 7.06 3.19 -9.98
C ILE A 188 8.34 2.89 -9.20
N LEU A 189 8.95 1.71 -9.44
CA LEU A 189 10.19 1.33 -8.78
C LEU A 189 11.36 2.25 -9.12
N GLU A 190 11.43 2.75 -10.34
CA GLU A 190 12.51 3.63 -10.81
C GLU A 190 12.41 5.03 -10.21
N ASN A 191 11.21 5.54 -10.03
CA ASN A 191 10.96 6.88 -9.49
C ASN A 191 11.05 6.97 -7.97
N ASN A 192 11.32 5.88 -7.26
CA ASN A 192 11.51 5.91 -5.83
C ASN A 192 12.74 6.73 -5.43
N ASN A 193 12.61 7.48 -4.33
CA ASN A 193 13.77 7.97 -3.60
C ASN A 193 14.51 6.78 -2.98
N ASN A 194 15.67 6.42 -3.55
CA ASN A 194 16.41 5.22 -3.16
C ASN A 194 16.80 5.22 -1.68
N LYS A 195 17.14 6.37 -1.12
CA LYS A 195 17.50 6.51 0.29
C LYS A 195 16.33 6.16 1.22
N ASN A 196 15.13 6.66 0.90
CA ASN A 196 13.91 6.36 1.66
C ASN A 196 13.44 4.92 1.44
N PHE A 197 13.49 4.44 0.20
CA PHE A 197 13.22 3.03 -0.13
C PHE A 197 14.07 2.08 0.72
N LEU A 198 15.38 2.32 0.84
CA LEU A 198 16.28 1.48 1.62
C LEU A 198 15.96 1.49 3.12
N LYS A 199 15.44 2.58 3.68
CA LYS A 199 14.98 2.61 5.08
C LYS A 199 13.84 1.62 5.32
N SER A 200 12.84 1.63 4.47
CA SER A 200 11.69 0.72 4.54
C SER A 200 12.07 -0.72 4.19
N TYR A 201 12.97 -0.90 3.23
CA TYR A 201 13.45 -2.23 2.86
C TYR A 201 14.26 -2.88 3.99
N LYS A 202 15.09 -2.12 4.70
CA LYS A 202 15.77 -2.60 5.91
C LYS A 202 14.77 -3.04 6.98
N LEU A 203 13.72 -2.28 7.21
CA LEU A 203 12.66 -2.66 8.15
C LEU A 203 12.02 -4.00 7.75
N PHE A 204 11.69 -4.17 6.48
CA PHE A 204 11.12 -5.41 5.95
C PHE A 204 12.08 -6.60 6.07
N ILE A 205 13.38 -6.40 5.78
CA ILE A 205 14.41 -7.45 5.83
C ILE A 205 14.65 -7.92 7.26
N HIS A 206 14.70 -6.98 8.21
CA HIS A 206 14.98 -7.27 9.62
C HIS A 206 13.72 -7.54 10.44
N TYR A 207 12.56 -7.72 9.78
CA TYR A 207 11.35 -8.13 10.46
C TYR A 207 11.57 -9.44 11.20
N ASN A 208 11.19 -9.46 12.49
CA ASN A 208 11.22 -10.64 13.33
C ASN A 208 9.80 -11.04 13.74
N ASP A 209 9.51 -12.35 13.66
CA ASP A 209 8.19 -12.90 13.96
C ASP A 209 7.76 -12.68 15.42
N ASP A 210 8.73 -12.52 16.33
CA ASP A 210 8.47 -12.27 17.75
C ASP A 210 7.75 -10.93 17.97
N ASP A 211 7.85 -10.00 17.02
CA ASP A 211 7.18 -8.71 17.04
C ASP A 211 5.73 -8.78 16.50
N ALA A 212 5.31 -9.92 15.99
CA ALA A 212 4.07 -10.07 15.24
C ALA A 212 3.02 -10.90 15.96
N ILE A 213 2.76 -10.57 17.20
CA ILE A 213 1.70 -11.28 17.96
C ILE A 213 0.35 -10.70 17.56
N ILE A 214 -0.30 -11.34 16.58
CA ILE A 214 -1.77 -11.33 16.52
C ILE A 214 -2.21 -12.45 17.47
N LYS A 215 -2.57 -12.08 18.66
CA LYS A 215 -3.27 -12.98 19.60
C LYS A 215 -4.74 -12.95 19.32
#